data_7954abe6e012d839c4f5d747bc801914
#
_entry.id   7954abe6e012d839c4f5d747bc801914
#
_cell.length_a   1.000
_cell.length_b   1.000
_cell.length_c   1.000
_cell.angle_alpha   90.00
_cell.angle_beta   90.00
_cell.angle_gamma   90.00
#
_symmetry.space_group_name_H-M   'P 1'
#
loop_
_entity.id
_entity.type
_entity.pdbx_description
1 polymer ?
#
loop_
_entity_poly.entity_id
_entity_poly.type
_entity_poly.pdbx_seq_one_letter_code
_entity_poly.pdbx_strand_id
1 'polypeptide(L)'
;MEKHAEILAPAGGEAQLRAAVLCGADAVYLGLRGFNARAGAENFDENTLPQTVGWCHARGVRVYVTLNTLVTDRELPQWLHSLDAVAAAGVDGVLVQDLGLAKIIRQRYPTLPLHASTQMTIHNLAGARLLEEMGFAQVVLARELSKEEIAAICAGTSMRCEVFVHGALCMSVSGQCYLSSVLGERSGNRGRCAQPCRLDFKSHGRGYALSLKDLTLTDRLRELEALGVASFKIEG
;
A
#
# COMPACT_ATOMS: atom_id res chain seq x y z
N MET A 1 8.83 -25.97 6.54
CA MET A 1 9.08 -24.59 7.02
C MET A 1 7.73 -23.97 7.30
N GLU A 2 7.48 -23.55 8.52
CA GLU A 2 6.30 -22.75 8.85
C GLU A 2 6.33 -21.49 7.98
N LYS A 3 5.24 -21.20 7.32
CA LYS A 3 5.13 -20.06 6.42
C LYS A 3 4.81 -18.82 7.28
N HIS A 4 5.84 -18.10 7.71
CA HIS A 4 5.66 -16.86 8.45
C HIS A 4 5.05 -15.77 7.57
N ALA A 5 4.27 -14.87 8.20
CA ALA A 5 3.76 -13.69 7.53
C ALA A 5 4.91 -12.77 7.09
N GLU A 6 4.80 -12.22 5.89
CA GLU A 6 5.79 -11.33 5.29
C GLU A 6 5.88 -10.00 6.05
N ILE A 7 7.07 -9.53 6.32
CA ILE A 7 7.32 -8.15 6.78
C ILE A 7 7.53 -7.26 5.57
N LEU A 8 6.56 -6.38 5.31
CA LEU A 8 6.59 -5.44 4.19
C LEU A 8 6.95 -4.04 4.67
N ALA A 9 8.16 -3.58 4.30
CA ALA A 9 8.69 -2.30 4.73
C ALA A 9 8.58 -1.21 3.64
N PRO A 10 8.39 0.07 4.02
CA PRO A 10 8.38 1.18 3.08
C PRO A 10 9.79 1.55 2.60
N ALA A 11 9.90 1.91 1.32
CA ALA A 11 11.13 2.46 0.75
C ALA A 11 10.79 3.78 0.01
N GLY A 12 10.92 4.90 0.69
CA GLY A 12 10.67 6.23 0.12
C GLY A 12 11.83 6.76 -0.73
N GLY A 13 13.01 6.12 -0.65
CA GLY A 13 14.23 6.42 -1.38
C GLY A 13 15.29 5.36 -1.10
N GLU A 14 16.47 5.52 -1.67
CA GLU A 14 17.55 4.53 -1.62
C GLU A 14 18.03 4.24 -0.18
N ALA A 15 18.14 5.26 0.67
CA ALA A 15 18.59 5.08 2.05
C ALA A 15 17.60 4.21 2.86
N GLN A 16 16.29 4.48 2.73
CA GLN A 16 15.23 3.71 3.38
C GLN A 16 15.16 2.28 2.83
N LEU A 17 15.35 2.10 1.51
CA LEU A 17 15.42 0.79 0.88
C LEU A 17 16.54 -0.06 1.51
N ARG A 18 17.74 0.50 1.58
CA ARG A 18 18.88 -0.21 2.18
C ARG A 18 18.65 -0.54 3.64
N ALA A 19 18.12 0.39 4.41
CA ALA A 19 17.77 0.17 5.81
C ALA A 19 16.76 -0.97 5.96
N ALA A 20 15.66 -0.96 5.20
CA ALA A 20 14.63 -1.99 5.23
C ALA A 20 15.20 -3.39 4.93
N VAL A 21 15.95 -3.52 3.84
CA VAL A 21 16.56 -4.79 3.42
C VAL A 21 17.57 -5.31 4.43
N LEU A 22 18.46 -4.45 4.93
CA LEU A 22 19.49 -4.83 5.90
C LEU A 22 18.92 -5.11 7.30
N CYS A 23 17.76 -4.56 7.64
CA CYS A 23 17.03 -4.88 8.87
C CYS A 23 16.15 -6.12 8.76
N GLY A 24 16.14 -6.83 7.63
CA GLY A 24 15.50 -8.13 7.48
C GLY A 24 14.05 -8.07 6.99
N ALA A 25 13.67 -7.05 6.23
CA ALA A 25 12.37 -7.06 5.55
C ALA A 25 12.31 -8.20 4.51
N ASP A 26 11.16 -8.89 4.42
CA ASP A 26 10.90 -9.92 3.41
C ASP A 26 10.50 -9.31 2.07
N ALA A 27 9.92 -8.11 2.12
CA ALA A 27 9.55 -7.35 0.95
C ALA A 27 9.63 -5.85 1.23
N VAL A 28 9.81 -5.07 0.17
CA VAL A 28 9.73 -3.61 0.22
C VAL A 28 8.68 -3.11 -0.75
N TYR A 29 8.02 -1.99 -0.39
CA TYR A 29 7.17 -1.29 -1.34
C TYR A 29 7.70 0.12 -1.59
N LEU A 30 7.70 0.51 -2.85
CA LEU A 30 8.26 1.77 -3.32
C LEU A 30 7.37 2.41 -4.38
N GLY A 31 7.54 3.70 -4.60
CA GLY A 31 6.85 4.46 -5.63
C GLY A 31 7.81 4.97 -6.69
N LEU A 32 7.31 5.15 -7.91
CA LEU A 32 7.99 5.91 -8.95
C LEU A 32 7.67 7.41 -8.82
N ARG A 33 8.39 8.25 -9.56
CA ARG A 33 8.11 9.68 -9.65
C ARG A 33 6.81 9.94 -10.43
N GLY A 34 5.68 9.60 -9.82
CA GLY A 34 4.35 9.75 -10.38
C GLY A 34 3.44 8.57 -10.02
N PHE A 35 2.14 8.79 -10.14
CA PHE A 35 1.09 7.78 -9.98
C PHE A 35 1.10 6.97 -8.68
N ASN A 36 1.73 7.47 -7.63
CA ASN A 36 1.77 6.82 -6.33
C ASN A 36 1.25 7.72 -5.21
N ALA A 37 0.69 7.11 -4.16
CA ALA A 37 0.13 7.80 -3.00
C ALA A 37 1.21 8.39 -2.05
N ARG A 38 2.47 8.34 -2.43
CA ARG A 38 3.63 8.87 -1.69
C ARG A 38 4.43 9.86 -2.53
N ALA A 39 3.75 10.70 -3.29
CA ALA A 39 4.39 11.70 -4.17
C ALA A 39 5.38 12.65 -3.45
N GLY A 40 5.27 12.78 -2.11
CA GLY A 40 6.18 13.59 -1.29
C GLY A 40 7.49 12.92 -0.90
N ALA A 41 7.67 11.60 -1.17
CA ALA A 41 8.93 10.90 -0.96
C ALA A 41 9.92 11.20 -2.10
N GLU A 42 11.18 10.80 -1.92
CA GLU A 42 12.20 10.91 -2.98
C GLU A 42 11.81 10.11 -4.22
N ASN A 43 11.21 8.94 -4.01
CA ASN A 43 10.76 7.98 -5.01
C ASN A 43 11.90 7.46 -5.93
N PHE A 44 11.58 6.49 -6.75
CA PHE A 44 12.53 5.84 -7.64
C PHE A 44 12.32 6.29 -9.08
N ASP A 45 13.38 6.19 -9.87
CA ASP A 45 13.36 6.47 -11.29
C ASP A 45 13.16 5.18 -12.08
N GLU A 46 12.38 5.23 -13.16
CA GLU A 46 12.09 4.07 -14.02
C GLU A 46 13.36 3.45 -14.60
N ASN A 47 14.37 4.26 -14.90
CA ASN A 47 15.64 3.78 -15.47
C ASN A 47 16.51 3.04 -14.44
N THR A 48 16.40 3.38 -13.16
CA THR A 48 17.16 2.74 -12.08
C THR A 48 16.41 1.58 -11.43
N LEU A 49 15.11 1.44 -11.71
CA LEU A 49 14.26 0.41 -11.12
C LEU A 49 14.79 -1.03 -11.34
N PRO A 50 15.26 -1.43 -12.54
CA PRO A 50 15.80 -2.78 -12.74
C PRO A 50 16.99 -3.10 -11.83
N GLN A 51 17.87 -2.12 -11.62
CA GLN A 51 19.01 -2.26 -10.70
C GLN A 51 18.54 -2.41 -9.25
N THR A 52 17.57 -1.60 -8.85
CA THR A 52 16.96 -1.65 -7.51
C THR A 52 16.33 -3.01 -7.24
N VAL A 53 15.53 -3.52 -8.18
CA VAL A 53 14.92 -4.85 -8.10
C VAL A 53 15.98 -5.94 -8.01
N GLY A 54 16.97 -5.94 -8.90
CA GLY A 54 18.05 -6.92 -8.89
C GLY A 54 18.86 -6.91 -7.58
N TRP A 55 19.07 -5.73 -6.98
CA TRP A 55 19.75 -5.59 -5.69
C TRP A 55 18.94 -6.20 -4.53
N CYS A 56 17.62 -6.02 -4.52
CA CYS A 56 16.72 -6.63 -3.55
C CYS A 56 16.64 -8.14 -3.74
N HIS A 57 16.42 -8.62 -4.96
CA HIS A 57 16.30 -10.04 -5.29
C HIS A 57 17.58 -10.82 -4.94
N ALA A 58 18.75 -10.24 -5.15
CA ALA A 58 20.03 -10.85 -4.74
C ALA A 58 20.14 -11.07 -3.21
N ARG A 59 19.23 -10.46 -2.43
CA ARG A 59 19.13 -10.59 -0.97
C ARG A 59 17.86 -11.33 -0.52
N GLY A 60 17.12 -11.91 -1.46
CA GLY A 60 15.88 -12.64 -1.18
C GLY A 60 14.68 -11.73 -0.82
N VAL A 61 14.78 -10.43 -1.07
CA VAL A 61 13.75 -9.45 -0.75
C VAL A 61 12.90 -9.13 -1.98
N ARG A 62 11.58 -9.25 -1.85
CA ARG A 62 10.60 -8.92 -2.92
C ARG A 62 10.40 -7.42 -3.05
N VAL A 63 10.04 -6.99 -4.25
CA VAL A 63 9.79 -5.57 -4.55
C VAL A 63 8.39 -5.38 -5.10
N TYR A 64 7.58 -4.56 -4.39
CA TYR A 64 6.25 -4.16 -4.85
C TYR A 64 6.25 -2.68 -5.22
N VAL A 65 5.70 -2.37 -6.39
CA VAL A 65 5.62 -0.97 -6.87
C VAL A 65 4.21 -0.43 -6.71
N THR A 66 4.11 0.78 -6.16
CA THR A 66 2.83 1.47 -6.00
C THR A 66 2.49 2.27 -7.26
N LEU A 67 1.39 1.90 -7.93
CA LEU A 67 0.71 2.64 -9.00
C LEU A 67 -0.73 2.91 -8.55
N ASN A 68 -0.88 3.43 -7.33
CA ASN A 68 -2.10 3.40 -6.56
C ASN A 68 -2.80 4.76 -6.43
N THR A 69 -2.75 5.56 -7.48
CA THR A 69 -3.57 6.76 -7.65
C THR A 69 -4.64 6.55 -8.70
N LEU A 70 -5.73 7.32 -8.65
CA LEU A 70 -6.67 7.42 -9.75
C LEU A 70 -6.03 8.16 -10.92
N VAL A 71 -6.32 7.73 -12.15
CA VAL A 71 -5.72 8.26 -13.37
C VAL A 71 -6.82 8.75 -14.33
N THR A 72 -6.63 9.94 -14.88
CA THR A 72 -7.53 10.46 -15.91
C THR A 72 -7.12 9.93 -17.30
N ASP A 73 -8.05 9.94 -18.27
CA ASP A 73 -7.75 9.53 -19.65
C ASP A 73 -6.55 10.30 -20.26
N ARG A 74 -6.36 11.55 -19.86
CA ARG A 74 -5.24 12.37 -20.29
C ARG A 74 -3.89 11.88 -19.77
N GLU A 75 -3.88 11.28 -18.58
CA GLU A 75 -2.68 10.74 -17.92
C GLU A 75 -2.39 9.29 -18.31
N LEU A 76 -3.39 8.59 -18.88
CA LEU A 76 -3.31 7.17 -19.20
C LEU A 76 -2.08 6.78 -20.06
N PRO A 77 -1.68 7.54 -21.10
CA PRO A 77 -0.50 7.19 -21.88
C PRO A 77 0.80 7.18 -21.06
N GLN A 78 0.97 8.16 -20.16
CA GLN A 78 2.13 8.23 -19.27
C GLN A 78 2.08 7.10 -18.22
N TRP A 79 0.91 6.81 -17.68
CA TRP A 79 0.74 5.70 -16.74
C TRP A 79 1.08 4.35 -17.37
N LEU A 80 0.67 4.12 -18.64
CA LEU A 80 1.01 2.91 -19.39
C LEU A 80 2.52 2.79 -19.59
N HIS A 81 3.22 3.88 -19.87
CA HIS A 81 4.68 3.89 -19.96
C HIS A 81 5.33 3.46 -18.65
N SER A 82 4.88 4.01 -17.52
CA SER A 82 5.36 3.59 -16.19
C SER A 82 5.05 2.13 -15.89
N LEU A 83 3.87 1.64 -16.27
CA LEU A 83 3.52 0.22 -16.12
C LEU A 83 4.45 -0.69 -16.92
N ASP A 84 4.77 -0.33 -18.16
CA ASP A 84 5.67 -1.10 -19.01
C ASP A 84 7.08 -1.17 -18.41
N ALA A 85 7.59 -0.06 -17.87
CA ALA A 85 8.87 -0.01 -17.16
C ALA A 85 8.87 -0.89 -15.90
N VAL A 86 7.79 -0.85 -15.12
CA VAL A 86 7.62 -1.68 -13.91
C VAL A 86 7.60 -3.16 -14.25
N ALA A 87 6.85 -3.55 -15.28
CA ALA A 87 6.78 -4.95 -15.73
C ALA A 87 8.14 -5.44 -16.25
N ALA A 88 8.84 -4.62 -17.04
CA ALA A 88 10.17 -4.93 -17.56
C ALA A 88 11.23 -5.06 -16.47
N ALA A 89 11.10 -4.32 -15.36
CA ALA A 89 12.01 -4.41 -14.23
C ALA A 89 11.90 -5.72 -13.43
N GLY A 90 10.85 -6.53 -13.67
CA GLY A 90 10.67 -7.83 -13.02
C GLY A 90 10.26 -7.73 -11.55
N VAL A 91 9.41 -6.76 -11.20
CA VAL A 91 8.87 -6.60 -9.84
C VAL A 91 7.96 -7.75 -9.44
N ASP A 92 7.81 -7.99 -8.14
CA ASP A 92 7.02 -9.11 -7.60
C ASP A 92 5.53 -8.79 -7.48
N GLY A 93 5.13 -7.54 -7.72
CA GLY A 93 3.73 -7.13 -7.74
C GLY A 93 3.55 -5.63 -7.82
N VAL A 94 2.32 -5.22 -8.14
CA VAL A 94 1.92 -3.81 -8.21
C VAL A 94 0.71 -3.53 -7.34
N LEU A 95 0.77 -2.45 -6.57
CA LEU A 95 -0.35 -1.98 -5.77
C LEU A 95 -1.17 -0.98 -6.58
N VAL A 96 -2.46 -1.23 -6.73
CA VAL A 96 -3.39 -0.38 -7.48
C VAL A 96 -4.64 -0.05 -6.68
N GLN A 97 -5.33 1.03 -7.04
CA GLN A 97 -6.67 1.34 -6.52
C GLN A 97 -7.72 1.51 -7.63
N ASP A 98 -7.30 1.86 -8.83
CA ASP A 98 -8.20 2.09 -9.96
C ASP A 98 -8.57 0.76 -10.62
N LEU A 99 -9.88 0.43 -10.64
CA LEU A 99 -10.39 -0.83 -11.19
C LEU A 99 -10.22 -0.92 -12.70
N GLY A 100 -10.30 0.21 -13.42
CA GLY A 100 -10.05 0.26 -14.86
C GLY A 100 -8.60 -0.07 -15.18
N LEU A 101 -7.68 0.50 -14.42
CA LEU A 101 -6.25 0.21 -14.55
C LEU A 101 -5.91 -1.23 -14.16
N ALA A 102 -6.53 -1.77 -13.12
CA ALA A 102 -6.37 -3.18 -12.74
C ALA A 102 -6.75 -4.12 -13.90
N LYS A 103 -7.87 -3.83 -14.61
CA LYS A 103 -8.29 -4.57 -15.81
C LYS A 103 -7.25 -4.45 -16.94
N ILE A 104 -6.72 -3.26 -17.18
CA ILE A 104 -5.67 -3.03 -18.19
C ILE A 104 -4.42 -3.86 -17.87
N ILE A 105 -3.97 -3.86 -16.60
CA ILE A 105 -2.81 -4.66 -16.18
C ILE A 105 -3.07 -6.15 -16.44
N ARG A 106 -4.23 -6.67 -16.07
CA ARG A 106 -4.59 -8.08 -16.32
C ARG A 106 -4.54 -8.46 -17.78
N GLN A 107 -4.98 -7.57 -18.67
CA GLN A 107 -4.95 -7.81 -20.11
C GLN A 107 -3.54 -7.75 -20.69
N ARG A 108 -2.72 -6.80 -20.24
CA ARG A 108 -1.39 -6.53 -20.78
C ARG A 108 -0.30 -7.41 -20.17
N TYR A 109 -0.40 -7.67 -18.87
CA TYR A 109 0.55 -8.42 -18.06
C TYR A 109 -0.17 -9.45 -17.17
N PRO A 110 -0.72 -10.53 -17.73
CA PRO A 110 -1.58 -11.48 -16.99
C PRO A 110 -0.86 -12.19 -15.84
N THR A 111 0.46 -12.27 -15.87
CA THR A 111 1.27 -12.91 -14.82
C THR A 111 1.74 -11.96 -13.74
N LEU A 112 1.62 -10.63 -13.92
CA LEU A 112 2.03 -9.64 -12.92
C LEU A 112 1.04 -9.64 -11.74
N PRO A 113 1.49 -9.95 -10.49
CA PRO A 113 0.61 -9.97 -9.34
C PRO A 113 0.02 -8.58 -9.03
N LEU A 114 -1.32 -8.53 -8.86
CA LEU A 114 -2.04 -7.34 -8.47
C LEU A 114 -2.30 -7.36 -6.96
N HIS A 115 -1.93 -6.28 -6.29
CA HIS A 115 -2.25 -6.05 -4.89
C HIS A 115 -3.24 -4.89 -4.77
N ALA A 116 -4.35 -5.11 -4.09
CA ALA A 116 -5.33 -4.07 -3.84
C ALA A 116 -4.81 -3.11 -2.76
N SER A 117 -4.67 -1.84 -3.12
CA SER A 117 -4.24 -0.80 -2.18
C SER A 117 -5.27 -0.59 -1.06
N THR A 118 -4.82 -0.16 0.12
CA THR A 118 -5.71 0.30 1.20
C THR A 118 -6.68 1.39 0.74
N GLN A 119 -6.33 2.14 -0.30
CA GLN A 119 -7.20 3.16 -0.90
C GLN A 119 -8.43 2.59 -1.61
N MET A 120 -8.51 1.27 -1.83
CA MET A 120 -9.73 0.59 -2.28
C MET A 120 -10.73 0.36 -1.15
N THR A 121 -10.34 0.64 0.08
CA THR A 121 -11.24 0.68 1.25
C THR A 121 -11.96 -0.66 1.50
N ILE A 122 -11.24 -1.76 1.47
CA ILE A 122 -11.84 -3.09 1.64
C ILE A 122 -12.09 -3.36 3.13
N HIS A 123 -13.39 -3.34 3.50
CA HIS A 123 -13.88 -3.47 4.87
C HIS A 123 -14.64 -4.78 5.15
N ASN A 124 -14.89 -5.61 4.15
CA ASN A 124 -15.70 -6.81 4.31
C ASN A 124 -15.31 -7.91 3.32
N LEU A 125 -15.78 -9.12 3.62
CA LEU A 125 -15.52 -10.29 2.81
C LEU A 125 -16.09 -10.17 1.38
N ALA A 126 -17.24 -9.54 1.20
CA ALA A 126 -17.83 -9.39 -0.15
C ALA A 126 -16.92 -8.56 -1.07
N GLY A 127 -16.35 -7.45 -0.55
CA GLY A 127 -15.36 -6.66 -1.28
C GLY A 127 -14.08 -7.44 -1.59
N ALA A 128 -13.59 -8.22 -0.63
CA ALA A 128 -12.42 -9.06 -0.84
C ALA A 128 -12.67 -10.11 -1.95
N ARG A 129 -13.81 -10.79 -1.91
CA ARG A 129 -14.18 -11.78 -2.95
C ARG A 129 -14.34 -11.18 -4.33
N LEU A 130 -14.91 -9.97 -4.44
CA LEU A 130 -15.00 -9.26 -5.72
C LEU A 130 -13.60 -9.02 -6.31
N LEU A 131 -12.64 -8.60 -5.48
CA LEU A 131 -11.25 -8.41 -5.94
C LEU A 131 -10.59 -9.74 -6.32
N GLU A 132 -10.86 -10.80 -5.59
CA GLU A 132 -10.40 -12.15 -5.92
C GLU A 132 -10.90 -12.60 -7.30
N GLU A 133 -12.19 -12.40 -7.59
CA GLU A 133 -12.80 -12.67 -8.91
C GLU A 133 -12.17 -11.82 -10.03
N MET A 134 -11.75 -10.59 -9.70
CA MET A 134 -11.00 -9.71 -10.61
C MET A 134 -9.53 -10.11 -10.79
N GLY A 135 -9.06 -11.15 -10.10
CA GLY A 135 -7.72 -11.70 -10.20
C GLY A 135 -6.66 -10.99 -9.36
N PHE A 136 -7.04 -10.26 -8.31
CA PHE A 136 -6.06 -9.77 -7.34
C PHE A 136 -5.45 -10.93 -6.54
N ALA A 137 -4.16 -10.83 -6.26
CA ALA A 137 -3.41 -11.82 -5.49
C ALA A 137 -3.32 -11.47 -4.00
N GLN A 138 -3.43 -10.20 -3.66
CA GLN A 138 -3.30 -9.68 -2.30
C GLN A 138 -4.20 -8.47 -2.09
N VAL A 139 -4.69 -8.32 -0.86
CA VAL A 139 -5.53 -7.19 -0.45
C VAL A 139 -4.97 -6.54 0.81
N VAL A 140 -4.76 -5.22 0.77
CA VAL A 140 -4.48 -4.42 1.97
C VAL A 140 -5.80 -4.06 2.61
N LEU A 141 -6.07 -4.67 3.77
CA LEU A 141 -7.32 -4.45 4.50
C LEU A 141 -7.38 -3.04 5.07
N ALA A 142 -8.60 -2.51 5.18
CA ALA A 142 -8.83 -1.23 5.82
C ALA A 142 -8.38 -1.24 7.29
N ARG A 143 -7.83 -0.12 7.76
CA ARG A 143 -7.26 0.01 9.11
C ARG A 143 -8.30 0.10 10.22
N GLU A 144 -9.55 0.24 9.85
CA GLU A 144 -10.71 0.37 10.73
C GLU A 144 -11.29 -0.98 11.18
N LEU A 145 -10.81 -2.08 10.60
CA LEU A 145 -11.31 -3.43 10.88
C LEU A 145 -10.91 -3.91 12.27
N SER A 146 -11.86 -4.53 12.94
CA SER A 146 -11.61 -5.29 14.16
C SER A 146 -10.88 -6.62 13.85
N LYS A 147 -10.34 -7.23 14.88
CA LYS A 147 -9.70 -8.55 14.80
C LYS A 147 -10.62 -9.62 14.22
N GLU A 148 -11.89 -9.62 14.67
CA GLU A 148 -12.91 -10.57 14.24
C GLU A 148 -13.25 -10.41 12.77
N GLU A 149 -13.32 -9.16 12.28
CA GLU A 149 -13.56 -8.85 10.87
C GLU A 149 -12.36 -9.27 10.01
N ILE A 150 -11.13 -9.02 10.46
CA ILE A 150 -9.91 -9.48 9.78
C ILE A 150 -9.93 -11.01 9.66
N ALA A 151 -10.22 -11.72 10.77
CA ALA A 151 -10.31 -13.18 10.78
C ALA A 151 -11.34 -13.71 9.79
N ALA A 152 -12.52 -13.09 9.74
CA ALA A 152 -13.60 -13.48 8.83
C ALA A 152 -13.21 -13.28 7.34
N ILE A 153 -12.51 -12.21 7.03
CA ILE A 153 -12.02 -11.96 5.67
C ILE A 153 -10.92 -12.97 5.31
N CYS A 154 -9.92 -13.15 6.18
CA CYS A 154 -8.82 -14.08 5.93
C CYS A 154 -9.31 -15.52 5.72
N ALA A 155 -10.32 -15.95 6.49
CA ALA A 155 -10.92 -17.29 6.34
C ALA A 155 -11.78 -17.44 5.09
N GLY A 156 -12.30 -16.35 4.54
CA GLY A 156 -13.30 -16.37 3.47
C GLY A 156 -12.76 -16.07 2.06
N THR A 157 -11.47 -15.77 1.90
CA THR A 157 -10.81 -15.51 0.61
C THR A 157 -9.52 -16.33 0.47
N SER A 158 -9.12 -16.67 -0.74
CA SER A 158 -7.83 -17.28 -1.03
C SER A 158 -6.72 -16.24 -1.27
N MET A 159 -7.07 -14.96 -1.38
CA MET A 159 -6.08 -13.88 -1.50
C MET A 159 -5.24 -13.75 -0.23
N ARG A 160 -4.02 -13.30 -0.40
CA ARG A 160 -3.19 -12.89 0.73
C ARG A 160 -3.75 -11.63 1.38
N CYS A 161 -4.08 -11.70 2.67
CA CYS A 161 -4.51 -10.54 3.45
C CYS A 161 -3.29 -9.84 4.05
N GLU A 162 -3.20 -8.52 3.82
CA GLU A 162 -2.17 -7.63 4.36
C GLU A 162 -2.81 -6.64 5.32
N VAL A 163 -2.18 -6.40 6.47
CA VAL A 163 -2.63 -5.42 7.46
C VAL A 163 -1.49 -4.48 7.85
N PHE A 164 -1.83 -3.22 8.12
CA PHE A 164 -0.87 -2.29 8.72
C PHE A 164 -0.65 -2.65 10.20
N VAL A 165 0.60 -2.72 10.61
CA VAL A 165 0.99 -3.06 11.98
C VAL A 165 1.74 -1.95 12.69
N HIS A 166 2.25 -0.95 11.96
CA HIS A 166 2.98 0.17 12.55
C HIS A 166 2.86 1.42 11.67
N GLY A 167 2.78 2.58 12.32
CA GLY A 167 2.88 3.91 11.71
C GLY A 167 1.66 4.80 11.91
N ALA A 168 1.61 5.90 11.18
CA ALA A 168 0.60 6.93 11.35
C ALA A 168 -0.81 6.47 10.95
N LEU A 169 -1.79 6.66 11.85
CA LEU A 169 -3.20 6.45 11.52
C LEU A 169 -3.82 7.70 10.89
N CYS A 170 -4.60 7.48 9.84
CA CYS A 170 -5.45 8.51 9.25
C CYS A 170 -6.70 8.72 10.10
N MET A 171 -7.11 9.98 10.29
CA MET A 171 -8.35 10.32 10.98
C MET A 171 -9.59 9.91 10.18
N SER A 172 -9.48 9.87 8.87
CA SER A 172 -10.56 9.51 7.96
C SER A 172 -10.54 8.00 7.66
N VAL A 173 -11.65 7.51 7.14
CA VAL A 173 -11.75 6.18 6.54
C VAL A 173 -10.64 6.01 5.48
N SER A 174 -10.04 4.84 5.43
CA SER A 174 -8.92 4.51 4.54
C SER A 174 -9.18 4.95 3.09
N GLY A 175 -8.30 5.79 2.56
CA GLY A 175 -8.37 6.29 1.17
C GLY A 175 -9.42 7.37 0.87
N GLN A 176 -10.32 7.73 1.79
CA GLN A 176 -11.48 8.58 1.55
C GLN A 176 -11.36 10.02 2.11
N CYS A 177 -10.15 10.51 2.33
CA CYS A 177 -9.94 11.84 2.90
C CYS A 177 -9.75 12.92 1.84
N TYR A 178 -10.59 13.96 1.89
CA TYR A 178 -10.48 15.15 1.04
C TYR A 178 -10.07 16.42 1.80
N LEU A 179 -9.78 16.32 3.10
CA LEU A 179 -9.51 17.48 3.96
C LEU A 179 -8.34 18.34 3.42
N SER A 180 -7.26 17.70 3.02
CA SER A 180 -6.09 18.39 2.46
C SER A 180 -6.37 19.07 1.11
N SER A 181 -7.29 18.50 0.31
CA SER A 181 -7.72 19.12 -0.96
C SER A 181 -8.56 20.37 -0.71
N VAL A 182 -9.48 20.30 0.25
CA VAL A 182 -10.37 21.44 0.59
C VAL A 182 -9.60 22.58 1.21
N LEU A 183 -8.66 22.32 2.11
CA LEU A 183 -7.92 23.35 2.84
C LEU A 183 -6.72 23.91 2.08
N GLY A 184 -6.16 23.20 1.10
CA GLY A 184 -4.90 23.60 0.49
C GLY A 184 -4.66 23.04 -0.91
N GLU A 185 -5.71 22.64 -1.62
CA GLU A 185 -5.64 22.12 -3.01
C GLU A 185 -4.66 20.93 -3.20
N ARG A 186 -4.40 20.18 -2.10
CA ARG A 186 -3.46 19.06 -2.07
C ARG A 186 -4.21 17.74 -1.94
N SER A 187 -4.37 17.01 -3.04
CA SER A 187 -5.07 15.73 -3.03
C SER A 187 -4.31 14.65 -2.24
N GLY A 188 -4.89 14.20 -1.14
CA GLY A 188 -4.37 13.08 -0.35
C GLY A 188 -4.35 11.78 -1.16
N ASN A 189 -5.34 11.57 -2.02
CA ASN A 189 -5.45 10.39 -2.89
C ASN A 189 -4.37 10.34 -3.98
N ARG A 190 -3.70 11.47 -4.21
CA ARG A 190 -2.56 11.60 -5.14
C ARG A 190 -1.22 11.78 -4.41
N GLY A 191 -1.15 11.34 -3.16
CA GLY A 191 0.08 11.37 -2.37
C GLY A 191 0.54 12.76 -1.91
N ARG A 192 -0.36 13.76 -1.95
CA ARG A 192 -0.03 15.16 -1.63
C ARG A 192 -0.67 15.62 -0.32
N CYS A 193 -1.06 14.70 0.55
CA CYS A 193 -1.66 15.04 1.84
C CYS A 193 -0.69 15.91 2.67
N ALA A 194 -1.17 17.08 3.12
CA ALA A 194 -0.43 17.96 4.02
C ALA A 194 -0.62 17.60 5.50
N GLN A 195 -1.33 16.51 5.80
CA GLN A 195 -1.69 16.07 7.15
C GLN A 195 -2.40 17.16 7.99
N PRO A 196 -3.43 17.85 7.46
CA PRO A 196 -4.11 18.91 8.20
C PRO A 196 -4.75 18.40 9.51
N CYS A 197 -5.11 17.12 9.60
CA CYS A 197 -5.59 16.51 10.83
C CYS A 197 -4.56 16.50 11.98
N ARG A 198 -3.29 16.76 11.71
CA ARG A 198 -2.21 16.87 12.72
C ARG A 198 -2.00 18.30 13.24
N LEU A 199 -2.75 19.28 12.70
CA LEU A 199 -2.73 20.65 13.19
C LEU A 199 -3.46 20.76 14.55
N ASP A 200 -3.17 21.81 15.31
CA ASP A 200 -3.79 22.07 16.62
C ASP A 200 -5.25 22.53 16.49
N PHE A 201 -6.12 21.62 16.02
CA PHE A 201 -7.55 21.82 16.13
C PHE A 201 -7.99 21.65 17.58
N LYS A 202 -8.66 22.66 18.13
CA LYS A 202 -9.18 22.65 19.51
C LYS A 202 -10.66 22.23 19.52
N SER A 203 -10.98 21.28 20.39
CA SER A 203 -12.36 20.88 20.65
C SER A 203 -12.53 20.51 22.12
N HIS A 204 -13.55 21.04 22.78
CA HIS A 204 -13.86 20.78 24.19
C HIS A 204 -12.63 20.89 25.12
N GLY A 205 -11.80 21.91 24.93
CA GLY A 205 -10.59 22.13 25.72
C GLY A 205 -9.39 21.22 25.41
N ARG A 206 -9.52 20.33 24.43
CA ARG A 206 -8.40 19.49 23.94
C ARG A 206 -7.79 20.12 22.70
N GLY A 207 -6.46 20.28 22.70
CA GLY A 207 -5.67 20.55 21.49
C GLY A 207 -5.48 19.28 20.66
N TYR A 208 -5.13 19.45 19.39
CA TYR A 208 -4.89 18.35 18.43
C TYR A 208 -6.04 17.35 18.34
N ALA A 209 -7.28 17.84 18.39
CA ALA A 209 -8.48 17.02 18.53
C ALA A 209 -8.69 16.00 17.40
N LEU A 210 -8.11 16.24 16.23
CA LEU A 210 -8.17 15.32 15.07
C LEU A 210 -6.92 14.43 14.94
N SER A 211 -5.90 14.65 15.75
CA SER A 211 -4.64 13.87 15.67
C SER A 211 -4.77 12.57 16.44
N LEU A 212 -4.87 11.48 15.72
CA LEU A 212 -4.84 10.14 16.31
C LEU A 212 -3.43 9.80 16.81
N LYS A 213 -3.35 8.87 17.76
CA LYS A 213 -2.10 8.19 18.11
C LYS A 213 -1.67 7.30 16.94
N ASP A 214 -0.37 7.11 16.80
CA ASP A 214 0.15 6.18 15.82
C ASP A 214 -0.19 4.75 16.19
N LEU A 215 -0.34 3.91 15.16
CA LEU A 215 -0.59 2.48 15.32
C LEU A 215 0.69 1.78 15.73
N THR A 216 0.60 0.85 16.68
CA THR A 216 1.58 -0.20 16.90
C THR A 216 0.86 -1.48 17.30
N LEU A 217 1.12 -2.54 16.56
CA LEU A 217 0.59 -3.90 16.78
C LEU A 217 1.72 -4.92 16.91
N THR A 218 2.93 -4.47 17.24
CA THR A 218 4.12 -5.31 17.36
C THR A 218 3.92 -6.45 18.36
N ASP A 219 3.16 -6.22 19.42
CA ASP A 219 2.86 -7.22 20.44
C ASP A 219 1.80 -8.25 20.00
N ARG A 220 1.16 -8.04 18.85
CA ARG A 220 0.03 -8.83 18.33
C ARG A 220 0.34 -9.56 17.05
N LEU A 221 1.58 -9.53 16.55
CA LEU A 221 1.93 -10.13 15.26
C LEU A 221 1.60 -11.62 15.20
N ARG A 222 1.92 -12.39 16.25
CA ARG A 222 1.58 -13.83 16.32
C ARG A 222 0.07 -14.09 16.31
N GLU A 223 -0.69 -13.21 16.97
CA GLU A 223 -2.14 -13.29 16.98
C GLU A 223 -2.71 -13.05 15.57
N LEU A 224 -2.26 -12.01 14.88
CA LEU A 224 -2.66 -11.68 13.51
C LEU A 224 -2.28 -12.78 12.52
N GLU A 225 -1.09 -13.35 12.66
CA GLU A 225 -0.63 -14.48 11.84
C GLU A 225 -1.53 -15.71 12.05
N ALA A 226 -1.91 -16.02 13.28
CA ALA A 226 -2.83 -17.11 13.59
C ALA A 226 -4.24 -16.91 13.01
N LEU A 227 -4.66 -15.67 12.72
CA LEU A 227 -5.90 -15.34 12.01
C LEU A 227 -5.79 -15.50 10.48
N GLY A 228 -4.62 -15.81 9.95
CA GLY A 228 -4.39 -15.98 8.51
C GLY A 228 -3.87 -14.73 7.80
N VAL A 229 -3.45 -13.70 8.54
CA VAL A 229 -2.76 -12.53 7.93
C VAL A 229 -1.43 -12.99 7.32
N ALA A 230 -1.24 -12.69 6.04
CA ALA A 230 -0.10 -13.14 5.25
C ALA A 230 1.00 -12.09 5.06
N SER A 231 0.72 -10.82 5.36
CA SER A 231 1.68 -9.72 5.23
C SER A 231 1.43 -8.64 6.29
N PHE A 232 2.50 -8.20 6.95
CA PHE A 232 2.52 -7.13 7.95
C PHE A 232 3.17 -5.89 7.35
N LYS A 233 2.37 -4.86 7.13
CA LYS A 233 2.82 -3.62 6.49
C LYS A 233 3.20 -2.56 7.51
N ILE A 234 4.37 -2.00 7.32
CA ILE A 234 4.83 -0.82 8.03
C ILE A 234 4.45 0.41 7.20
N GLU A 235 3.78 1.40 7.83
CA GLU A 235 3.50 2.70 7.22
C GLU A 235 4.79 3.55 7.27
N GLY A 236 5.12 4.24 6.18
CA GLY A 236 6.29 5.10 6.11
C GLY A 236 5.99 6.45 5.53
#